data_68d60bfc50538b56dbd25b4e23b70c9e
#
_entry.id   68d60bfc50538b56dbd25b4e23b70c9e
#
_cell.length_a   1.000
_cell.length_b   1.000
_cell.length_c   1.000
_cell.angle_alpha   90.00
_cell.angle_beta   90.00
_cell.angle_gamma   90.00
#
_symmetry.space_group_name_H-M   'P 1'
#
loop_
_entity.id
_entity.type
_entity.pdbx_description
1 polymer ?
#
loop_
_entity_poly.entity_id
_entity_poly.type
_entity_poly.pdbx_seq_one_letter_code
_entity_poly.pdbx_strand_id
1 'polypeptide(L)'
;VPQPHLRTVVVLAAGEGKRMKSTLPKVLHPLLGRTLLGHVLSAAAPLAADRTVVVVGHGADQVRGHLTEVAPEATPVLQAEQLGTGHAVRIALDAVPEGAGTVVVINGDVPLLRPETVGALVSAHEEAGAAATVLAAEVPDPTGLGRIVRDDDGRLEQIVEERDADATQRAIREINAGIYAFDAVRLRDALGKLSTDNDQGEEYLTDVFGLLRSAGEPVAVHVAVDHVETLGCNDRVELATLRRLLRDRVNEAWMRTGVSLLDPVTTWIDVTVALDRDAVIDQNTQLRGGTVVGAGAQIGPDVTLIDTVVGAGATVLRSHAVGAEIGPGASVGPYAYLRPDARLAEKAKVGTFVEVKNSEVGPGAKVPHLSYVGDATIGAKANIGAATIFVNYDGVHKNRTVVGEGAFVGCDTSLIAPVEVGAGAYVAAGSAIAQDVPPGALGVTRAPQRNIEGWVARKRPGTVSAAAAERALRAAEGASGVAGTASDSEAMHGQTETVGGTSGTGDTATE
;
A
#
# COMPACT_ATOMS: atom_id res chain seq x y z
N VAL A 1 -34.02 12.73 34.82
CA VAL A 1 -32.75 12.51 34.11
C VAL A 1 -33.09 12.62 32.65
N PRO A 2 -32.45 13.55 31.84
CA PRO A 2 -32.67 13.58 30.42
C PRO A 2 -32.32 12.18 29.89
N GLN A 3 -33.19 11.60 29.06
CA GLN A 3 -32.87 10.36 28.39
C GLN A 3 -31.64 10.61 27.50
N PRO A 4 -30.66 9.68 27.46
CA PRO A 4 -29.51 9.84 26.57
C PRO A 4 -30.04 10.02 25.14
N HIS A 5 -29.54 11.03 24.45
CA HIS A 5 -29.91 11.30 23.05
C HIS A 5 -29.29 10.19 22.20
N LEU A 6 -30.10 9.20 21.81
CA LEU A 6 -29.65 8.05 21.05
C LEU A 6 -29.32 8.48 19.61
N ARG A 7 -28.20 7.97 19.10
CA ARG A 7 -27.82 8.16 17.68
C ARG A 7 -27.83 6.84 16.95
N THR A 8 -28.53 6.80 15.82
CA THR A 8 -28.54 5.64 14.93
C THR A 8 -27.99 6.06 13.57
N VAL A 9 -26.98 5.36 13.07
CA VAL A 9 -26.46 5.53 11.70
C VAL A 9 -27.07 4.45 10.83
N VAL A 10 -27.65 4.86 9.69
CA VAL A 10 -28.19 3.98 8.66
C VAL A 10 -27.37 4.19 7.38
N VAL A 11 -26.69 3.15 6.90
CA VAL A 11 -25.92 3.19 5.65
C VAL A 11 -26.68 2.44 4.56
N LEU A 12 -26.98 3.12 3.46
CA LEU A 12 -27.71 2.54 2.32
C LEU A 12 -26.74 1.86 1.36
N ALA A 13 -26.70 0.53 1.36
CA ALA A 13 -25.78 -0.31 0.59
C ALA A 13 -26.52 -1.39 -0.25
N ALA A 14 -27.83 -1.24 -0.50
CA ALA A 14 -28.66 -2.25 -1.17
C ALA A 14 -28.66 -2.15 -2.70
N GLY A 15 -28.15 -1.05 -3.27
CA GLY A 15 -28.23 -0.76 -4.70
C GLY A 15 -27.49 -1.78 -5.58
N GLU A 16 -28.10 -2.15 -6.72
CA GLU A 16 -27.56 -3.16 -7.65
C GLU A 16 -26.27 -2.73 -8.35
N GLY A 17 -26.08 -1.40 -8.60
CA GLY A 17 -24.86 -0.91 -9.22
C GLY A 17 -24.62 -1.37 -10.66
N LYS A 18 -25.68 -1.54 -11.47
CA LYS A 18 -25.61 -2.05 -12.86
C LYS A 18 -24.54 -1.39 -13.73
N ARG A 19 -24.32 -0.07 -13.55
CA ARG A 19 -23.32 0.73 -14.30
C ARG A 19 -21.87 0.31 -14.03
N MET A 20 -21.60 -0.33 -12.89
CA MET A 20 -20.26 -0.87 -12.58
C MET A 20 -19.86 -2.05 -13.47
N LYS A 21 -20.81 -2.74 -14.09
CA LYS A 21 -20.59 -3.94 -14.92
C LYS A 21 -19.67 -4.95 -14.23
N SER A 22 -20.01 -5.32 -13.00
CA SER A 22 -19.20 -6.14 -12.10
C SER A 22 -20.05 -7.16 -11.37
N THR A 23 -19.49 -8.33 -11.06
CA THR A 23 -20.08 -9.31 -10.13
C THR A 23 -19.84 -8.92 -8.67
N LEU A 24 -18.89 -8.00 -8.42
CA LEU A 24 -18.65 -7.43 -7.10
C LEU A 24 -19.69 -6.35 -6.83
N PRO A 25 -20.42 -6.36 -5.69
CA PRO A 25 -21.32 -5.29 -5.29
C PRO A 25 -20.63 -3.92 -5.35
N LYS A 26 -21.35 -2.90 -5.82
CA LYS A 26 -20.83 -1.54 -6.01
C LYS A 26 -20.04 -1.05 -4.78
N VAL A 27 -20.63 -1.19 -3.61
CA VAL A 27 -20.10 -0.69 -2.34
C VAL A 27 -18.82 -1.42 -1.86
N LEU A 28 -18.50 -2.59 -2.43
CA LEU A 28 -17.30 -3.36 -2.12
C LEU A 28 -16.11 -3.08 -3.04
N HIS A 29 -16.27 -2.21 -4.04
CA HIS A 29 -15.12 -1.84 -4.87
C HIS A 29 -14.03 -1.14 -4.05
N PRO A 30 -12.75 -1.54 -4.26
CA PRO A 30 -11.63 -1.00 -3.48
C PRO A 30 -11.25 0.41 -3.94
N LEU A 31 -10.91 1.24 -2.96
CA LEU A 31 -10.44 2.60 -3.10
C LEU A 31 -9.36 2.89 -2.06
N LEU A 32 -8.09 2.91 -2.46
CA LEU A 32 -6.91 3.20 -1.60
C LEU A 32 -6.98 2.55 -0.21
N GLY A 33 -6.98 1.20 -0.19
CA GLY A 33 -6.87 0.39 1.03
C GLY A 33 -8.18 0.08 1.76
N ARG A 34 -9.32 0.67 1.35
CA ARG A 34 -10.66 0.35 1.87
C ARG A 34 -11.64 0.14 0.73
N THR A 35 -12.79 -0.47 1.03
CA THR A 35 -13.95 -0.47 0.12
C THR A 35 -14.68 0.87 0.18
N LEU A 36 -15.55 1.17 -0.81
CA LEU A 36 -16.42 2.36 -0.75
C LEU A 36 -17.21 2.39 0.57
N LEU A 37 -17.83 1.26 0.93
CA LEU A 37 -18.56 1.11 2.20
C LEU A 37 -17.64 1.31 3.41
N GLY A 38 -16.43 0.75 3.38
CA GLY A 38 -15.44 0.89 4.45
C GLY A 38 -15.05 2.35 4.70
N HIS A 39 -14.96 3.18 3.65
CA HIS A 39 -14.74 4.62 3.79
C HIS A 39 -15.92 5.33 4.46
N VAL A 40 -17.15 5.04 4.04
CA VAL A 40 -18.36 5.61 4.64
C VAL A 40 -18.49 5.26 6.11
N LEU A 41 -18.29 3.98 6.45
CA LEU A 41 -18.33 3.53 7.85
C LEU A 41 -17.24 4.22 8.70
N SER A 42 -16.04 4.38 8.12
CA SER A 42 -14.95 5.12 8.80
C SER A 42 -15.26 6.60 9.00
N ALA A 43 -15.99 7.23 8.08
CA ALA A 43 -16.42 8.63 8.22
C ALA A 43 -17.49 8.78 9.29
N ALA A 44 -18.37 7.79 9.45
CA ALA A 44 -19.44 7.80 10.46
C ALA A 44 -18.95 7.38 11.88
N ALA A 45 -17.85 6.66 12.00
CA ALA A 45 -17.37 6.10 13.26
C ALA A 45 -17.19 7.12 14.40
N PRO A 46 -16.65 8.36 14.17
CA PRO A 46 -16.52 9.36 15.24
C PRO A 46 -17.84 9.90 15.80
N LEU A 47 -18.99 9.66 15.14
CA LEU A 47 -20.29 9.97 15.72
C LEU A 47 -20.57 9.18 17.00
N ALA A 48 -19.83 8.08 17.24
CA ALA A 48 -20.02 7.17 18.35
C ALA A 48 -21.49 6.77 18.51
N ALA A 49 -22.11 6.40 17.38
CA ALA A 49 -23.54 6.05 17.35
C ALA A 49 -23.82 4.81 18.22
N ASP A 50 -24.97 4.83 18.91
CA ASP A 50 -25.43 3.68 19.72
C ASP A 50 -25.72 2.45 18.85
N ARG A 51 -26.05 2.71 17.55
CA ARG A 51 -26.35 1.65 16.58
C ARG A 51 -25.91 2.07 15.20
N THR A 52 -25.33 1.12 14.48
CA THR A 52 -25.04 1.25 13.05
C THR A 52 -25.78 0.15 12.30
N VAL A 53 -26.66 0.54 11.37
CA VAL A 53 -27.45 -0.38 10.54
C VAL A 53 -26.98 -0.22 9.11
N VAL A 54 -26.68 -1.32 8.41
CA VAL A 54 -26.31 -1.30 7.00
C VAL A 54 -27.38 -2.03 6.21
N VAL A 55 -28.09 -1.29 5.35
CA VAL A 55 -29.10 -1.87 4.48
C VAL A 55 -28.41 -2.55 3.30
N VAL A 56 -28.55 -3.87 3.22
CA VAL A 56 -27.96 -4.69 2.17
C VAL A 56 -29.02 -5.24 1.23
N GLY A 57 -28.69 -5.47 -0.04
CA GLY A 57 -29.62 -5.96 -1.05
C GLY A 57 -28.89 -6.82 -2.06
N HIS A 58 -28.55 -6.27 -3.22
CA HIS A 58 -27.79 -7.00 -4.22
C HIS A 58 -26.41 -7.44 -3.67
N GLY A 59 -26.10 -8.76 -3.75
CA GLY A 59 -24.87 -9.31 -3.20
C GLY A 59 -24.79 -9.27 -1.66
N ALA A 60 -25.93 -9.34 -0.97
CA ALA A 60 -26.04 -9.22 0.48
C ALA A 60 -25.05 -10.09 1.25
N ASP A 61 -24.81 -11.33 0.81
CA ASP A 61 -23.89 -12.24 1.53
C ASP A 61 -22.44 -11.77 1.45
N GLN A 62 -22.02 -11.21 0.32
CA GLN A 62 -20.68 -10.63 0.16
C GLN A 62 -20.51 -9.39 1.05
N VAL A 63 -21.55 -8.53 1.09
CA VAL A 63 -21.53 -7.33 1.94
C VAL A 63 -21.53 -7.72 3.42
N ARG A 64 -22.34 -8.71 3.84
CA ARG A 64 -22.34 -9.23 5.21
C ARG A 64 -20.98 -9.81 5.61
N GLY A 65 -20.38 -10.64 4.73
CA GLY A 65 -19.03 -11.15 4.97
C GLY A 65 -18.01 -10.04 5.18
N HIS A 66 -18.04 -9.01 4.35
CA HIS A 66 -17.16 -7.85 4.49
C HIS A 66 -17.41 -7.06 5.79
N LEU A 67 -18.67 -6.88 6.20
CA LEU A 67 -19.00 -6.19 7.45
C LEU A 67 -18.44 -6.92 8.68
N THR A 68 -18.41 -8.26 8.70
CA THR A 68 -17.80 -9.00 9.82
C THR A 68 -16.31 -8.70 10.02
N GLU A 69 -15.63 -8.24 8.97
CA GLU A 69 -14.20 -7.89 9.01
C GLU A 69 -13.98 -6.42 9.39
N VAL A 70 -14.80 -5.50 8.83
CA VAL A 70 -14.53 -4.05 8.93
C VAL A 70 -15.41 -3.30 9.94
N ALA A 71 -16.57 -3.85 10.31
CA ALA A 71 -17.52 -3.25 11.26
C ALA A 71 -18.40 -4.35 11.92
N PRO A 72 -17.81 -5.24 12.73
CA PRO A 72 -18.52 -6.39 13.32
C PRO A 72 -19.70 -5.99 14.23
N GLU A 73 -19.73 -4.74 14.72
CA GLU A 73 -20.81 -4.18 15.50
C GLU A 73 -22.02 -3.70 14.68
N ALA A 74 -21.85 -3.53 13.35
CA ALA A 74 -22.91 -3.08 12.46
C ALA A 74 -23.94 -4.20 12.23
N THR A 75 -25.22 -3.82 12.23
CA THR A 75 -26.34 -4.73 11.98
C THR A 75 -26.72 -4.69 10.48
N PRO A 76 -26.45 -5.74 9.70
CA PRO A 76 -26.90 -5.81 8.32
C PRO A 76 -28.40 -6.16 8.23
N VAL A 77 -29.19 -5.35 7.51
CA VAL A 77 -30.62 -5.54 7.29
C VAL A 77 -30.90 -5.73 5.79
N LEU A 78 -31.62 -6.78 5.43
CA LEU A 78 -31.89 -7.10 4.04
C LEU A 78 -33.08 -6.30 3.47
N GLN A 79 -32.84 -5.53 2.43
CA GLN A 79 -33.88 -5.00 1.53
C GLN A 79 -34.10 -6.01 0.40
N ALA A 80 -35.08 -6.88 0.55
CA ALA A 80 -35.35 -7.95 -0.41
C ALA A 80 -35.91 -7.41 -1.74
N GLU A 81 -36.75 -6.38 -1.68
CA GLU A 81 -37.32 -5.66 -2.84
C GLU A 81 -36.82 -4.23 -2.81
N GLN A 82 -36.25 -3.76 -3.90
CA GLN A 82 -35.68 -2.42 -4.02
C GLN A 82 -36.81 -1.41 -4.39
N LEU A 83 -37.59 -1.02 -3.39
CA LEU A 83 -38.72 -0.11 -3.54
C LEU A 83 -38.36 1.35 -3.25
N GLY A 84 -37.09 1.70 -3.25
CA GLY A 84 -36.62 3.06 -3.05
C GLY A 84 -35.87 3.28 -1.74
N THR A 85 -35.33 4.50 -1.56
CA THR A 85 -34.52 4.90 -0.41
C THR A 85 -35.36 5.09 0.87
N GLY A 86 -36.59 5.53 0.77
CA GLY A 86 -37.53 5.62 1.90
C GLY A 86 -37.84 4.23 2.46
N HIS A 87 -38.16 3.26 1.58
CA HIS A 87 -38.35 1.87 1.97
C HIS A 87 -37.09 1.29 2.67
N ALA A 88 -35.87 1.55 2.16
CA ALA A 88 -34.64 1.09 2.77
C ALA A 88 -34.46 1.63 4.20
N VAL A 89 -34.74 2.91 4.44
CA VAL A 89 -34.66 3.51 5.78
C VAL A 89 -35.74 2.95 6.70
N ARG A 90 -36.94 2.71 6.21
CA ARG A 90 -38.05 2.13 6.99
C ARG A 90 -37.68 0.75 7.53
N ILE A 91 -37.19 -0.16 6.68
CA ILE A 91 -36.78 -1.50 7.14
C ILE A 91 -35.57 -1.45 8.08
N ALA A 92 -34.66 -0.48 7.91
CA ALA A 92 -33.56 -0.28 8.84
C ALA A 92 -34.07 0.12 10.25
N LEU A 93 -35.05 1.02 10.29
CA LEU A 93 -35.65 1.48 11.55
C LEU A 93 -36.54 0.41 12.20
N ASP A 94 -37.21 -0.44 11.41
CA ASP A 94 -38.00 -1.58 11.96
C ASP A 94 -37.09 -2.63 12.64
N ALA A 95 -35.82 -2.70 12.24
CA ALA A 95 -34.84 -3.60 12.84
C ALA A 95 -34.22 -3.07 14.14
N VAL A 96 -34.51 -1.83 14.54
CA VAL A 96 -33.99 -1.23 15.79
C VAL A 96 -35.15 -0.84 16.70
N PRO A 97 -34.99 -0.92 18.02
CA PRO A 97 -36.02 -0.51 18.98
C PRO A 97 -36.45 0.94 18.75
N GLU A 98 -37.75 1.18 18.91
CA GLU A 98 -38.26 2.53 18.91
C GLU A 98 -37.66 3.39 20.01
N GLY A 99 -37.43 4.67 19.72
CA GLY A 99 -36.83 5.60 20.67
C GLY A 99 -36.68 6.98 20.07
N ALA A 100 -36.55 7.98 20.93
CA ALA A 100 -36.21 9.33 20.53
C ALA A 100 -34.69 9.41 20.28
N GLY A 101 -34.30 10.31 19.40
CA GLY A 101 -32.89 10.56 19.09
C GLY A 101 -32.69 10.98 17.64
N THR A 102 -31.42 11.00 17.22
CA THR A 102 -31.02 11.38 15.85
C THR A 102 -30.75 10.14 15.00
N VAL A 103 -31.36 10.09 13.81
CA VAL A 103 -31.07 9.09 12.77
C VAL A 103 -30.26 9.78 11.67
N VAL A 104 -29.04 9.30 11.44
CA VAL A 104 -28.17 9.76 10.35
C VAL A 104 -28.23 8.75 9.22
N VAL A 105 -28.65 9.17 8.04
CA VAL A 105 -28.71 8.32 6.84
C VAL A 105 -27.60 8.73 5.88
N ILE A 106 -26.81 7.75 5.42
CA ILE A 106 -25.65 7.98 4.53
C ILE A 106 -25.71 6.96 3.39
N ASN A 107 -25.50 7.42 2.15
CA ASN A 107 -25.32 6.53 1.02
C ASN A 107 -23.98 5.79 1.12
N GLY A 108 -23.97 4.46 0.91
CA GLY A 108 -22.78 3.62 1.05
C GLY A 108 -21.73 3.78 -0.06
N ASP A 109 -21.94 4.69 -0.98
CA ASP A 109 -21.09 4.93 -2.16
C ASP A 109 -20.50 6.34 -2.24
N VAL A 110 -20.47 7.10 -1.13
CA VAL A 110 -19.85 8.44 -1.00
C VAL A 110 -18.53 8.37 -0.22
N PRO A 111 -17.47 7.79 -0.80
CA PRO A 111 -16.27 7.39 -0.05
C PRO A 111 -15.35 8.54 0.36
N LEU A 112 -15.58 9.75 -0.18
CA LEU A 112 -14.75 10.93 0.15
C LEU A 112 -15.32 11.75 1.31
N LEU A 113 -16.45 11.34 1.88
CA LEU A 113 -17.09 11.97 3.04
C LEU A 113 -16.12 12.02 4.22
N ARG A 114 -16.03 13.18 4.90
CA ARG A 114 -15.20 13.37 6.08
C ARG A 114 -15.99 13.24 7.37
N PRO A 115 -15.37 12.76 8.45
CA PRO A 115 -15.98 12.73 9.77
C PRO A 115 -16.47 14.11 10.25
N GLU A 116 -15.69 15.15 9.96
CA GLU A 116 -15.99 16.53 10.36
C GLU A 116 -17.28 17.03 9.71
N THR A 117 -17.52 16.67 8.45
CA THR A 117 -18.72 17.06 7.70
C THR A 117 -19.97 16.36 8.25
N VAL A 118 -19.85 15.06 8.56
CA VAL A 118 -20.96 14.32 9.20
C VAL A 118 -21.24 14.87 10.60
N GLY A 119 -20.19 15.15 11.37
CA GLY A 119 -20.30 15.76 12.69
C GLY A 119 -21.00 17.14 12.64
N ALA A 120 -20.60 17.99 11.69
CA ALA A 120 -21.20 19.32 11.51
C ALA A 120 -22.69 19.24 11.10
N LEU A 121 -23.05 18.28 10.23
CA LEU A 121 -24.47 18.05 9.89
C LEU A 121 -25.30 17.68 11.12
N VAL A 122 -24.80 16.74 11.95
CA VAL A 122 -25.52 16.31 13.15
C VAL A 122 -25.61 17.45 14.17
N SER A 123 -24.53 18.20 14.39
CA SER A 123 -24.55 19.37 15.28
C SER A 123 -25.54 20.42 14.82
N ALA A 124 -25.55 20.77 13.53
CA ALA A 124 -26.48 21.74 12.97
C ALA A 124 -27.95 21.27 13.10
N HIS A 125 -28.19 19.97 12.93
CA HIS A 125 -29.51 19.35 13.11
C HIS A 125 -29.99 19.45 14.57
N GLU A 126 -29.15 19.07 15.52
CA GLU A 126 -29.47 19.05 16.95
C GLU A 126 -29.64 20.49 17.49
N GLU A 127 -28.77 21.43 17.12
CA GLU A 127 -28.85 22.84 17.52
C GLU A 127 -30.09 23.55 16.99
N ALA A 128 -30.52 23.25 15.75
CA ALA A 128 -31.73 23.80 15.18
C ALA A 128 -33.00 23.15 15.73
N GLY A 129 -32.95 22.03 16.44
CA GLY A 129 -34.10 21.22 16.84
C GLY A 129 -34.91 20.79 15.62
N ALA A 130 -34.25 20.57 14.48
CA ALA A 130 -34.91 20.27 13.21
C ALA A 130 -35.52 18.88 13.21
N ALA A 131 -36.61 18.68 12.47
CA ALA A 131 -37.19 17.36 12.22
C ALA A 131 -36.40 16.60 11.15
N ALA A 132 -35.81 17.33 10.21
CA ALA A 132 -34.94 16.82 9.17
C ALA A 132 -33.90 17.86 8.75
N THR A 133 -32.67 17.43 8.50
CA THR A 133 -31.60 18.26 7.92
C THR A 133 -30.98 17.49 6.78
N VAL A 134 -30.89 18.09 5.60
CA VAL A 134 -30.18 17.53 4.44
C VAL A 134 -28.79 18.14 4.34
N LEU A 135 -27.79 17.33 4.01
CA LEU A 135 -26.50 17.81 3.54
C LEU A 135 -26.64 18.22 2.07
N ALA A 136 -26.41 19.47 1.78
CA ALA A 136 -26.35 20.02 0.44
C ALA A 136 -24.91 20.33 0.02
N ALA A 137 -24.69 20.48 -1.27
CA ALA A 137 -23.44 20.98 -1.80
C ALA A 137 -23.67 21.83 -3.06
N GLU A 138 -22.87 22.85 -3.27
CA GLU A 138 -22.88 23.61 -4.53
C GLU A 138 -21.86 22.99 -5.48
N VAL A 139 -22.33 22.43 -6.62
CA VAL A 139 -21.49 21.70 -7.58
C VAL A 139 -21.34 22.46 -8.90
N PRO A 140 -20.22 22.29 -9.62
CA PRO A 140 -20.06 22.87 -10.96
C PRO A 140 -21.05 22.32 -11.98
N ASP A 141 -21.29 21.00 -11.94
CA ASP A 141 -22.25 20.29 -12.81
C ASP A 141 -23.20 19.45 -11.94
N PRO A 142 -24.48 19.86 -11.85
CA PRO A 142 -25.48 19.18 -11.04
C PRO A 142 -26.18 18.01 -11.76
N THR A 143 -25.82 17.69 -13.00
CA THR A 143 -26.50 16.68 -13.81
C THR A 143 -26.59 15.33 -13.12
N GLY A 144 -27.81 14.75 -13.08
CA GLY A 144 -28.07 13.44 -12.49
C GLY A 144 -28.22 13.42 -10.97
N LEU A 145 -28.20 14.58 -10.31
CA LEU A 145 -28.35 14.73 -8.85
C LEU A 145 -29.70 15.37 -8.49
N GLY A 146 -30.19 15.15 -7.29
CA GLY A 146 -31.38 15.85 -6.76
C GLY A 146 -31.04 17.32 -6.46
N ARG A 147 -32.02 18.20 -6.63
CA ARG A 147 -31.87 19.66 -6.42
C ARG A 147 -32.48 20.11 -5.11
N ILE A 148 -31.82 21.02 -4.45
CA ILE A 148 -32.33 21.75 -3.30
C ILE A 148 -33.13 22.97 -3.82
N VAL A 149 -34.42 22.94 -3.70
CA VAL A 149 -35.27 24.07 -4.05
C VAL A 149 -35.55 24.89 -2.81
N ARG A 150 -35.33 26.22 -2.88
CA ARG A 150 -35.54 27.16 -1.75
C ARG A 150 -36.71 28.08 -2.05
N ASP A 151 -37.44 28.42 -1.00
CA ASP A 151 -38.48 29.44 -1.06
C ASP A 151 -37.91 30.88 -1.10
N ASP A 152 -38.75 31.88 -1.20
CA ASP A 152 -38.38 33.30 -1.26
C ASP A 152 -37.62 33.78 0.01
N ASP A 153 -37.79 33.09 1.14
CA ASP A 153 -37.08 33.35 2.39
C ASP A 153 -35.74 32.60 2.47
N GLY A 154 -35.36 31.83 1.42
CA GLY A 154 -34.16 31.03 1.36
C GLY A 154 -34.22 29.72 2.16
N ARG A 155 -35.41 29.33 2.65
CA ARG A 155 -35.61 28.05 3.37
C ARG A 155 -35.81 26.91 2.39
N LEU A 156 -35.51 25.67 2.83
CA LEU A 156 -35.79 24.49 2.03
C LEU A 156 -37.27 24.39 1.69
N GLU A 157 -37.60 24.44 0.44
CA GLU A 157 -38.97 24.23 -0.06
C GLU A 157 -39.24 22.74 -0.34
N GLN A 158 -38.40 22.15 -1.17
CA GLN A 158 -38.43 20.72 -1.51
C GLN A 158 -37.10 20.25 -2.04
N ILE A 159 -36.94 18.93 -2.11
CA ILE A 159 -35.82 18.25 -2.81
C ILE A 159 -36.44 17.58 -4.03
N VAL A 160 -35.95 17.93 -5.23
CA VAL A 160 -36.51 17.42 -6.50
C VAL A 160 -35.47 16.57 -7.19
N GLU A 161 -35.77 15.30 -7.46
CA GLU A 161 -34.92 14.41 -8.19
C GLU A 161 -34.71 14.85 -9.65
N GLU A 162 -33.57 14.56 -10.27
CA GLU A 162 -33.21 14.99 -11.65
C GLU A 162 -34.31 14.68 -12.67
N ARG A 163 -34.98 13.51 -12.55
CA ARG A 163 -36.01 13.07 -13.51
C ARG A 163 -37.29 13.84 -13.41
N ASP A 164 -37.64 14.23 -12.19
CA ASP A 164 -38.88 14.95 -11.88
C ASP A 164 -38.70 16.48 -11.99
N ALA A 165 -37.43 16.96 -12.14
CA ALA A 165 -37.10 18.38 -12.20
C ALA A 165 -37.51 19.03 -13.54
N ASP A 166 -38.08 20.22 -13.47
CA ASP A 166 -38.30 21.10 -14.63
C ASP A 166 -37.01 21.78 -15.10
N ALA A 167 -37.09 22.56 -16.19
CA ALA A 167 -35.91 23.24 -16.77
C ALA A 167 -35.28 24.27 -15.81
N THR A 168 -36.05 24.95 -14.98
CA THR A 168 -35.58 25.93 -14.01
C THR A 168 -34.89 25.23 -12.84
N GLN A 169 -35.52 24.18 -12.35
CA GLN A 169 -34.98 23.36 -11.26
C GLN A 169 -33.67 22.68 -11.66
N ARG A 170 -33.54 22.15 -12.90
CA ARG A 170 -32.32 21.57 -13.40
C ARG A 170 -31.13 22.54 -13.44
N ALA A 171 -31.40 23.84 -13.56
CA ALA A 171 -30.34 24.86 -13.53
C ALA A 171 -29.80 25.17 -12.13
N ILE A 172 -30.48 24.72 -11.07
CA ILE A 172 -30.03 24.87 -9.68
C ILE A 172 -28.74 24.05 -9.48
N ARG A 173 -27.71 24.68 -8.91
CA ARG A 173 -26.40 24.05 -8.64
C ARG A 173 -26.27 23.50 -7.23
N GLU A 174 -27.19 23.88 -6.35
CA GLU A 174 -27.26 23.32 -4.99
C GLU A 174 -27.96 21.97 -5.04
N ILE A 175 -27.20 20.93 -4.70
CA ILE A 175 -27.63 19.53 -4.84
C ILE A 175 -27.87 18.87 -3.49
N ASN A 176 -28.69 17.83 -3.50
CA ASN A 176 -28.88 16.88 -2.44
C ASN A 176 -27.68 15.90 -2.43
N ALA A 177 -26.91 15.88 -1.36
CA ALA A 177 -25.75 14.99 -1.22
C ALA A 177 -26.11 13.54 -0.86
N GLY A 178 -27.40 13.23 -0.60
CA GLY A 178 -27.82 11.89 -0.17
C GLY A 178 -27.40 11.53 1.26
N ILE A 179 -27.19 12.55 2.09
CA ILE A 179 -26.79 12.41 3.50
C ILE A 179 -27.73 13.26 4.34
N TYR A 180 -28.28 12.69 5.40
CA TYR A 180 -29.35 13.32 6.15
C TYR A 180 -29.21 13.07 7.65
N ALA A 181 -29.73 14.00 8.45
CA ALA A 181 -30.01 13.81 9.87
C ALA A 181 -31.49 14.04 10.14
N PHE A 182 -32.13 13.17 10.90
CA PHE A 182 -33.55 13.20 11.21
C PHE A 182 -33.80 13.03 12.70
N ASP A 183 -34.87 13.65 13.20
CA ASP A 183 -35.51 13.21 14.44
C ASP A 183 -36.16 11.83 14.23
N ALA A 184 -35.83 10.87 15.08
CA ALA A 184 -36.21 9.47 14.88
C ALA A 184 -37.77 9.27 14.89
N VAL A 185 -38.50 10.01 15.75
CA VAL A 185 -39.94 9.86 15.88
C VAL A 185 -40.63 10.46 14.66
N ARG A 186 -40.25 11.67 14.29
CA ARG A 186 -40.84 12.38 13.15
C ARG A 186 -40.52 11.67 11.82
N LEU A 187 -39.33 11.09 11.70
CA LEU A 187 -38.94 10.28 10.55
C LEU A 187 -39.87 9.05 10.39
N ARG A 188 -40.10 8.28 11.46
CA ARG A 188 -40.97 7.09 11.41
C ARG A 188 -42.38 7.46 10.95
N ASP A 189 -42.97 8.55 11.49
CA ASP A 189 -44.26 9.05 11.09
C ASP A 189 -44.33 9.45 9.62
N ALA A 190 -43.28 10.10 9.12
CA ALA A 190 -43.22 10.55 7.72
C ALA A 190 -43.03 9.37 6.75
N LEU A 191 -42.16 8.37 7.10
CA LEU A 191 -41.96 7.18 6.29
C LEU A 191 -43.25 6.38 6.07
N GLY A 192 -44.17 6.36 7.06
CA GLY A 192 -45.50 5.73 6.93
C GLY A 192 -46.46 6.43 5.94
N LYS A 193 -46.09 7.63 5.45
CA LYS A 193 -46.92 8.46 4.55
C LYS A 193 -46.29 8.61 3.16
N LEU A 194 -45.13 7.98 2.89
CA LEU A 194 -44.50 8.04 1.57
C LEU A 194 -45.41 7.41 0.51
N SER A 195 -45.38 7.97 -0.69
CA SER A 195 -46.06 7.45 -1.86
C SER A 195 -45.06 7.01 -2.93
N THR A 196 -45.57 6.28 -3.90
CA THR A 196 -44.82 5.86 -5.09
C THR A 196 -45.27 6.62 -6.34
N ASP A 197 -45.94 7.76 -6.18
CA ASP A 197 -46.44 8.59 -7.27
C ASP A 197 -45.31 9.52 -7.79
N ASN A 198 -44.34 8.92 -8.44
CA ASN A 198 -43.19 9.59 -9.06
C ASN A 198 -42.71 8.81 -10.29
N ASP A 199 -41.75 9.37 -11.06
CA ASP A 199 -41.28 8.81 -12.35
C ASP A 199 -40.70 7.39 -12.21
N GLN A 200 -40.16 7.01 -11.05
CA GLN A 200 -39.59 5.70 -10.82
C GLN A 200 -40.52 4.70 -10.11
N GLY A 201 -41.64 5.13 -9.58
CA GLY A 201 -42.55 4.29 -8.78
C GLY A 201 -41.94 3.81 -7.47
N GLU A 202 -41.03 4.59 -6.86
CA GLU A 202 -40.28 4.25 -5.66
C GLU A 202 -40.64 5.16 -4.48
N GLU A 203 -40.49 4.67 -3.24
CA GLU A 203 -40.57 5.50 -2.03
C GLU A 203 -39.30 6.35 -1.91
N TYR A 204 -39.33 7.63 -2.26
CA TYR A 204 -38.20 8.52 -2.12
C TYR A 204 -38.04 9.02 -0.68
N LEU A 205 -36.85 8.86 -0.09
CA LEU A 205 -36.54 9.44 1.24
C LEU A 205 -36.61 10.98 1.21
N THR A 206 -36.36 11.60 0.08
CA THR A 206 -36.43 13.05 -0.13
C THR A 206 -37.80 13.62 0.06
N ASP A 207 -38.86 12.84 -0.18
CA ASP A 207 -40.26 13.27 0.02
C ASP A 207 -40.61 13.50 1.50
N VAL A 208 -39.83 12.89 2.42
CA VAL A 208 -39.97 13.13 3.87
C VAL A 208 -39.85 14.63 4.20
N PHE A 209 -39.00 15.37 3.52
CA PHE A 209 -38.81 16.80 3.76
C PHE A 209 -40.08 17.60 3.45
N GLY A 210 -40.73 17.31 2.32
CA GLY A 210 -42.03 17.92 1.94
C GLY A 210 -43.16 17.57 2.92
N LEU A 211 -43.21 16.30 3.37
CA LEU A 211 -44.20 15.86 4.35
C LEU A 211 -44.03 16.55 5.70
N LEU A 212 -42.78 16.64 6.21
CA LEU A 212 -42.49 17.32 7.46
C LEU A 212 -42.79 18.81 7.39
N ARG A 213 -42.37 19.47 6.31
CA ARG A 213 -42.71 20.90 6.11
C ARG A 213 -44.22 21.16 6.06
N SER A 214 -44.96 20.31 5.35
CA SER A 214 -46.43 20.42 5.28
C SER A 214 -47.13 20.22 6.63
N ALA A 215 -46.48 19.45 7.53
CA ALA A 215 -46.92 19.27 8.91
C ALA A 215 -46.50 20.44 9.83
N GLY A 216 -45.79 21.45 9.32
CA GLY A 216 -45.30 22.58 10.11
C GLY A 216 -44.04 22.28 10.91
N GLU A 217 -43.37 21.16 10.64
CA GLU A 217 -42.15 20.77 11.32
C GLU A 217 -40.92 21.49 10.73
N PRO A 218 -39.90 21.86 11.57
CA PRO A 218 -38.73 22.56 11.09
C PRO A 218 -37.84 21.64 10.26
N VAL A 219 -37.55 22.05 9.02
CA VAL A 219 -36.56 21.38 8.14
C VAL A 219 -35.40 22.33 7.83
N ALA A 220 -34.20 21.79 7.72
CA ALA A 220 -32.96 22.56 7.55
C ALA A 220 -32.08 22.00 6.41
N VAL A 221 -31.19 22.87 5.93
CA VAL A 221 -30.11 22.53 4.98
C VAL A 221 -28.78 22.88 5.61
N HIS A 222 -27.88 21.93 5.63
CA HIS A 222 -26.46 22.16 5.94
C HIS A 222 -25.65 22.05 4.66
N VAL A 223 -24.88 23.07 4.31
CA VAL A 223 -24.11 23.08 3.06
C VAL A 223 -22.68 22.61 3.34
N ALA A 224 -22.24 21.59 2.64
CA ALA A 224 -20.88 21.09 2.72
C ALA A 224 -19.87 22.15 2.26
N VAL A 225 -18.77 22.30 2.99
CA VAL A 225 -17.69 23.25 2.66
C VAL A 225 -16.98 22.82 1.37
N ASP A 226 -16.79 21.52 1.16
CA ASP A 226 -16.14 20.95 -0.01
C ASP A 226 -17.08 19.95 -0.70
N HIS A 227 -17.60 20.32 -1.86
CA HIS A 227 -18.52 19.48 -2.63
C HIS A 227 -17.89 18.14 -3.06
N VAL A 228 -16.55 18.05 -3.11
CA VAL A 228 -15.84 16.82 -3.46
C VAL A 228 -16.17 15.69 -2.49
N GLU A 229 -16.49 16.02 -1.24
CA GLU A 229 -16.86 15.04 -0.20
C GLU A 229 -18.18 14.33 -0.49
N THR A 230 -19.06 14.94 -1.28
CA THR A 230 -20.40 14.44 -1.58
C THR A 230 -20.46 13.60 -2.86
N LEU A 231 -19.33 13.43 -3.54
CA LEU A 231 -19.29 12.69 -4.80
C LEU A 231 -19.52 11.20 -4.57
N GLY A 232 -20.55 10.68 -5.23
CA GLY A 232 -20.88 9.26 -5.27
C GLY A 232 -20.10 8.50 -6.34
N CYS A 233 -20.16 7.16 -6.27
CA CYS A 233 -19.54 6.26 -7.21
C CYS A 233 -20.59 5.39 -7.90
N ASN A 234 -20.86 5.57 -9.17
CA ASN A 234 -21.86 4.77 -9.90
C ASN A 234 -21.25 3.90 -11.00
N ASP A 235 -20.07 4.27 -11.51
CA ASP A 235 -19.38 3.53 -12.55
C ASP A 235 -17.84 3.57 -12.34
N ARG A 236 -17.11 2.95 -13.27
CA ARG A 236 -15.65 2.85 -13.16
C ARG A 236 -14.90 4.14 -13.50
N VAL A 237 -15.52 5.05 -14.24
CA VAL A 237 -14.94 6.36 -14.56
C VAL A 237 -15.00 7.25 -13.32
N GLU A 238 -16.17 7.28 -12.66
CA GLU A 238 -16.32 7.95 -11.38
C GLU A 238 -15.40 7.35 -10.31
N LEU A 239 -15.29 6.01 -10.23
CA LEU A 239 -14.35 5.35 -9.32
C LEU A 239 -12.89 5.78 -9.56
N ALA A 240 -12.47 5.91 -10.83
CA ALA A 240 -11.12 6.39 -11.16
C ALA A 240 -10.91 7.85 -10.77
N THR A 241 -11.95 8.68 -10.89
CA THR A 241 -11.93 10.09 -10.46
C THR A 241 -11.82 10.19 -8.94
N LEU A 242 -12.66 9.46 -8.20
CA LEU A 242 -12.60 9.41 -6.74
C LEU A 242 -11.24 8.92 -6.23
N ARG A 243 -10.63 7.95 -6.93
CA ARG A 243 -9.30 7.45 -6.58
C ARG A 243 -8.24 8.54 -6.69
N ARG A 244 -8.27 9.37 -7.74
CA ARG A 244 -7.34 10.50 -7.89
C ARG A 244 -7.55 11.54 -6.79
N LEU A 245 -8.80 11.92 -6.53
CA LEU A 245 -9.14 12.91 -5.51
C LEU A 245 -8.71 12.45 -4.10
N LEU A 246 -8.93 11.17 -3.78
CA LEU A 246 -8.50 10.61 -2.50
C LEU A 246 -6.96 10.53 -2.41
N ARG A 247 -6.28 10.11 -3.49
CA ARG A 247 -4.81 10.12 -3.56
C ARG A 247 -4.26 11.52 -3.23
N ASP A 248 -4.79 12.54 -3.89
CA ASP A 248 -4.31 13.91 -3.74
C ASP A 248 -4.51 14.38 -2.29
N ARG A 249 -5.67 14.07 -1.69
CA ARG A 249 -5.96 14.35 -0.28
C ARG A 249 -5.01 13.63 0.68
N VAL A 250 -4.77 12.33 0.47
CA VAL A 250 -3.87 11.51 1.32
C VAL A 250 -2.44 12.02 1.21
N ASN A 251 -1.99 12.29 -0.01
CA ASN A 251 -0.64 12.80 -0.26
C ASN A 251 -0.43 14.19 0.36
N GLU A 252 -1.40 15.10 0.22
CA GLU A 252 -1.35 16.40 0.87
C GLU A 252 -1.29 16.29 2.40
N ALA A 253 -2.10 15.40 2.99
CA ALA A 253 -2.08 15.18 4.43
C ALA A 253 -0.69 14.72 4.91
N TRP A 254 -0.05 13.78 4.24
CA TRP A 254 1.29 13.31 4.58
C TRP A 254 2.35 14.40 4.41
N MET A 255 2.31 15.18 3.32
CA MET A 255 3.24 16.30 3.14
C MET A 255 3.11 17.34 4.27
N ARG A 256 1.88 17.62 4.74
CA ARG A 256 1.65 18.54 5.87
C ARG A 256 2.19 18.01 7.20
N THR A 257 2.38 16.72 7.36
CA THR A 257 2.99 16.09 8.56
C THR A 257 4.51 15.99 8.48
N GLY A 258 5.13 16.40 7.36
CA GLY A 258 6.59 16.42 7.21
C GLY A 258 7.15 15.24 6.42
N VAL A 259 6.32 14.54 5.63
CA VAL A 259 6.77 13.54 4.65
C VAL A 259 7.07 14.26 3.32
N SER A 260 8.18 13.90 2.68
CA SER A 260 8.53 14.42 1.35
C SER A 260 8.04 13.49 0.25
N LEU A 261 7.13 13.97 -0.60
CA LEU A 261 6.71 13.28 -1.83
C LEU A 261 7.32 14.01 -3.03
N LEU A 262 8.23 13.38 -3.77
CA LEU A 262 8.93 14.01 -4.90
C LEU A 262 8.02 14.17 -6.12
N ASP A 263 7.11 13.23 -6.34
CA ASP A 263 6.04 13.32 -7.34
C ASP A 263 4.71 12.80 -6.77
N PRO A 264 3.88 13.66 -6.19
CA PRO A 264 2.58 13.27 -5.64
C PRO A 264 1.63 12.66 -6.68
N VAL A 265 1.79 12.99 -7.97
CA VAL A 265 0.86 12.53 -9.03
C VAL A 265 1.03 11.03 -9.31
N THR A 266 2.24 10.51 -9.22
CA THR A 266 2.54 9.09 -9.44
C THR A 266 2.69 8.29 -8.16
N THR A 267 2.56 8.92 -6.99
CA THR A 267 2.64 8.28 -5.68
C THR A 267 1.26 7.88 -5.19
N TRP A 268 1.07 6.61 -4.84
CA TRP A 268 -0.18 6.03 -4.37
C TRP A 268 -0.01 5.45 -2.98
N ILE A 269 -0.71 6.02 -2.01
CA ILE A 269 -0.62 5.64 -0.60
C ILE A 269 -2.03 5.26 -0.13
N ASP A 270 -2.20 4.04 0.35
CA ASP A 270 -3.46 3.60 0.95
C ASP A 270 -3.72 4.36 2.26
N VAL A 271 -4.99 4.59 2.58
CA VAL A 271 -5.39 5.31 3.81
C VAL A 271 -5.03 4.56 5.10
N THR A 272 -4.62 3.30 5.00
CA THR A 272 -4.19 2.44 6.10
C THR A 272 -2.68 2.46 6.35
N VAL A 273 -1.92 3.11 5.47
CA VAL A 273 -0.47 3.25 5.57
C VAL A 273 -0.10 4.28 6.63
N ALA A 274 0.99 4.03 7.35
CA ALA A 274 1.56 4.98 8.28
C ALA A 274 2.97 5.40 7.84
N LEU A 275 3.23 6.70 7.83
CA LEU A 275 4.53 7.28 7.48
C LEU A 275 5.02 8.16 8.62
N ASP A 276 6.29 7.99 8.96
CA ASP A 276 6.93 8.86 9.93
C ASP A 276 7.51 10.11 9.26
N ARG A 277 7.80 11.11 10.09
CA ARG A 277 8.37 12.39 9.67
C ARG A 277 9.72 12.19 8.98
N ASP A 278 10.00 13.05 8.00
CA ASP A 278 11.24 13.05 7.20
C ASP A 278 11.41 11.82 6.28
N ALA A 279 10.39 10.92 6.19
CA ALA A 279 10.37 9.91 5.14
C ALA A 279 10.32 10.58 3.77
N VAL A 280 11.09 10.05 2.82
CA VAL A 280 11.14 10.54 1.43
C VAL A 280 10.56 9.46 0.52
N ILE A 281 9.52 9.80 -0.22
CA ILE A 281 8.86 8.90 -1.17
C ILE A 281 9.05 9.46 -2.57
N ASP A 282 9.73 8.69 -3.40
CA ASP A 282 10.05 9.07 -4.77
C ASP A 282 8.94 8.58 -5.75
N GLN A 283 9.03 9.02 -6.99
CA GLN A 283 8.04 8.79 -8.06
C GLN A 283 7.69 7.31 -8.27
N ASN A 284 6.49 7.04 -8.82
CA ASN A 284 5.97 5.71 -9.15
C ASN A 284 5.95 4.74 -7.96
N THR A 285 5.85 5.26 -6.74
CA THR A 285 5.82 4.45 -5.52
C THR A 285 4.39 4.13 -5.11
N GLN A 286 4.15 2.88 -4.71
CA GLN A 286 2.88 2.39 -4.20
C GLN A 286 3.07 1.81 -2.81
N LEU A 287 2.41 2.40 -1.83
CA LEU A 287 2.39 1.93 -0.44
C LEU A 287 0.98 1.43 -0.11
N ARG A 288 0.83 0.15 0.21
CA ARG A 288 -0.46 -0.52 0.31
C ARG A 288 -0.65 -1.26 1.61
N GLY A 289 -1.93 -1.49 1.96
CA GLY A 289 -2.33 -2.28 3.12
C GLY A 289 -1.84 -1.67 4.44
N GLY A 290 -1.31 -2.50 5.32
CA GLY A 290 -0.75 -2.12 6.62
C GLY A 290 0.71 -1.66 6.58
N THR A 291 1.20 -1.14 5.45
CA THR A 291 2.60 -0.70 5.31
C THR A 291 2.93 0.45 6.26
N VAL A 292 4.10 0.34 6.92
CA VAL A 292 4.64 1.35 7.82
C VAL A 292 6.02 1.76 7.36
N VAL A 293 6.30 3.07 7.27
CA VAL A 293 7.61 3.61 6.87
C VAL A 293 8.15 4.50 7.96
N GLY A 294 9.29 4.12 8.52
CA GLY A 294 9.95 4.82 9.61
C GLY A 294 10.67 6.11 9.20
N ALA A 295 11.00 6.91 10.18
CA ALA A 295 11.58 8.25 10.02
C ALA A 295 12.86 8.24 9.18
N GLY A 296 12.97 9.19 8.25
CA GLY A 296 14.15 9.36 7.39
C GLY A 296 14.39 8.24 6.39
N ALA A 297 13.45 7.27 6.24
CA ALA A 297 13.57 6.24 5.24
C ALA A 297 13.38 6.80 3.83
N GLN A 298 14.05 6.21 2.83
CA GLN A 298 14.01 6.62 1.44
C GLN A 298 13.40 5.51 0.58
N ILE A 299 12.22 5.76 0.02
CA ILE A 299 11.44 4.77 -0.73
C ILE A 299 11.23 5.24 -2.16
N GLY A 300 11.68 4.49 -3.11
CA GLY A 300 11.52 4.81 -4.52
C GLY A 300 12.85 5.09 -5.23
N PRO A 301 12.79 5.44 -6.53
CA PRO A 301 11.59 5.35 -7.38
C PRO A 301 11.19 3.91 -7.70
N ASP A 302 9.99 3.74 -8.31
CA ASP A 302 9.48 2.48 -8.84
C ASP A 302 9.43 1.35 -7.77
N VAL A 303 8.86 1.64 -6.60
CA VAL A 303 8.73 0.72 -5.48
C VAL A 303 7.27 0.36 -5.22
N THR A 304 7.02 -0.90 -4.91
CA THR A 304 5.73 -1.35 -4.38
C THR A 304 5.94 -2.06 -3.04
N LEU A 305 5.33 -1.53 -1.98
CA LEU A 305 5.31 -2.16 -0.65
C LEU A 305 3.86 -2.50 -0.28
N ILE A 306 3.64 -3.74 0.14
CA ILE A 306 2.33 -4.24 0.58
C ILE A 306 2.52 -4.87 1.95
N ASP A 307 1.79 -4.44 2.96
CA ASP A 307 1.84 -4.98 4.32
C ASP A 307 3.28 -5.11 4.84
N THR A 308 4.13 -4.11 4.54
CA THR A 308 5.59 -4.15 4.76
C THR A 308 6.00 -3.09 5.77
N VAL A 309 6.83 -3.48 6.74
CA VAL A 309 7.40 -2.56 7.73
C VAL A 309 8.81 -2.16 7.32
N VAL A 310 9.05 -0.86 7.20
CA VAL A 310 10.35 -0.28 6.86
C VAL A 310 10.87 0.54 8.04
N GLY A 311 12.03 0.17 8.57
CA GLY A 311 12.68 0.84 9.69
C GLY A 311 13.27 2.20 9.34
N ALA A 312 13.57 2.98 10.37
CA ALA A 312 14.12 4.32 10.23
C ALA A 312 15.44 4.32 9.42
N GLY A 313 15.58 5.30 8.52
CA GLY A 313 16.77 5.49 7.69
C GLY A 313 17.05 4.36 6.68
N ALA A 314 16.14 3.41 6.51
CA ALA A 314 16.29 2.36 5.50
C ALA A 314 16.07 2.91 4.09
N THR A 315 16.67 2.24 3.10
CA THR A 315 16.55 2.62 1.68
C THR A 315 15.98 1.47 0.88
N VAL A 316 14.92 1.72 0.12
CA VAL A 316 14.30 0.76 -0.80
C VAL A 316 14.23 1.37 -2.19
N LEU A 317 14.88 0.75 -3.16
CA LEU A 317 15.02 1.27 -4.52
C LEU A 317 14.49 0.25 -5.53
N ARG A 318 13.59 0.64 -6.44
CA ARG A 318 13.11 -0.15 -7.60
C ARG A 318 12.83 -1.60 -7.25
N SER A 319 12.04 -1.84 -6.21
CA SER A 319 11.86 -3.16 -5.63
C SER A 319 10.41 -3.44 -5.27
N HIS A 320 10.10 -4.71 -5.07
CA HIS A 320 8.78 -5.17 -4.65
C HIS A 320 8.91 -5.90 -3.31
N ALA A 321 8.06 -5.56 -2.33
CA ALA A 321 8.01 -6.26 -1.05
C ALA A 321 6.56 -6.51 -0.62
N VAL A 322 6.31 -7.69 -0.07
CA VAL A 322 5.01 -8.12 0.43
C VAL A 322 5.19 -8.81 1.78
N GLY A 323 4.54 -8.31 2.83
CA GLY A 323 4.60 -8.92 4.16
C GLY A 323 6.02 -9.07 4.70
N ALA A 324 6.88 -8.08 4.44
CA ALA A 324 8.30 -8.12 4.80
C ALA A 324 8.62 -7.11 5.92
N GLU A 325 9.71 -7.38 6.62
CA GLU A 325 10.29 -6.47 7.61
C GLU A 325 11.69 -6.02 7.14
N ILE A 326 11.88 -4.73 6.98
CA ILE A 326 13.14 -4.10 6.56
C ILE A 326 13.65 -3.28 7.73
N GLY A 327 14.69 -3.75 8.41
CA GLY A 327 15.22 -3.13 9.63
C GLY A 327 15.86 -1.76 9.43
N PRO A 328 16.15 -1.04 10.52
CA PRO A 328 16.71 0.31 10.46
C PRO A 328 18.04 0.35 9.69
N GLY A 329 18.17 1.36 8.81
CA GLY A 329 19.38 1.54 7.99
C GLY A 329 19.67 0.42 6.99
N ALA A 330 18.77 -0.54 6.82
CA ALA A 330 18.92 -1.60 5.81
C ALA A 330 18.75 -1.04 4.39
N SER A 331 19.33 -1.72 3.41
CA SER A 331 19.22 -1.31 2.00
C SER A 331 18.70 -2.44 1.12
N VAL A 332 17.71 -2.13 0.28
CA VAL A 332 17.03 -3.09 -0.62
C VAL A 332 17.04 -2.56 -2.05
N GLY A 333 17.45 -3.43 -2.96
CA GLY A 333 17.38 -3.16 -4.39
C GLY A 333 18.67 -2.64 -5.03
N PRO A 334 18.60 -2.17 -6.30
CA PRO A 334 17.39 -2.20 -7.13
C PRO A 334 17.01 -3.62 -7.59
N TYR A 335 15.74 -3.79 -8.01
CA TYR A 335 15.19 -5.03 -8.57
C TYR A 335 15.26 -6.21 -7.60
N ALA A 336 15.02 -5.97 -6.31
CA ALA A 336 14.86 -7.02 -5.32
C ALA A 336 13.38 -7.39 -5.12
N TYR A 337 13.13 -8.66 -4.77
CA TYR A 337 11.80 -9.12 -4.38
C TYR A 337 11.85 -9.70 -2.97
N LEU A 338 11.20 -9.03 -2.03
CA LEU A 338 10.99 -9.54 -0.67
C LEU A 338 9.60 -10.14 -0.58
N ARG A 339 9.54 -11.44 -0.37
CA ARG A 339 8.29 -12.20 -0.22
C ARG A 339 7.87 -12.24 1.25
N PRO A 340 6.65 -12.75 1.55
CA PRO A 340 6.20 -12.87 2.93
C PRO A 340 7.22 -13.55 3.84
N ASP A 341 7.31 -13.05 5.08
CA ASP A 341 8.23 -13.49 6.12
C ASP A 341 9.72 -13.27 5.81
N ALA A 342 10.05 -12.39 4.84
CA ALA A 342 11.42 -11.91 4.67
C ALA A 342 11.71 -10.85 5.73
N ARG A 343 12.74 -11.08 6.57
CA ARG A 343 13.14 -10.19 7.67
C ARG A 343 14.59 -9.78 7.51
N LEU A 344 14.82 -8.50 7.32
CA LEU A 344 16.13 -7.88 7.24
C LEU A 344 16.41 -7.13 8.53
N ALA A 345 17.44 -7.50 9.25
CA ALA A 345 17.86 -6.81 10.45
C ALA A 345 18.55 -5.46 10.17
N GLU A 346 18.98 -4.77 11.23
CA GLU A 346 19.65 -3.47 11.12
C GLU A 346 20.85 -3.51 10.16
N LYS A 347 20.89 -2.54 9.25
CA LYS A 347 21.98 -2.38 8.24
C LYS A 347 22.21 -3.59 7.33
N ALA A 348 21.28 -4.53 7.26
CA ALA A 348 21.33 -5.63 6.31
C ALA A 348 21.22 -5.12 4.87
N LYS A 349 21.85 -5.80 3.93
CA LYS A 349 21.80 -5.43 2.52
C LYS A 349 21.25 -6.57 1.66
N VAL A 350 20.20 -6.29 0.91
CA VAL A 350 19.68 -7.13 -0.17
C VAL A 350 19.80 -6.33 -1.47
N GLY A 351 20.65 -6.79 -2.38
CA GLY A 351 20.98 -6.02 -3.58
C GLY A 351 20.22 -6.44 -4.83
N THR A 352 20.87 -6.22 -5.97
CA THR A 352 20.25 -6.31 -7.30
C THR A 352 19.90 -7.74 -7.70
N PHE A 353 18.65 -7.95 -8.17
CA PHE A 353 18.13 -9.25 -8.61
C PHE A 353 18.20 -10.33 -7.54
N VAL A 354 17.90 -9.96 -6.30
CA VAL A 354 17.83 -10.89 -5.18
C VAL A 354 16.37 -11.12 -4.79
N GLU A 355 16.01 -12.40 -4.61
CA GLU A 355 14.73 -12.79 -4.05
C GLU A 355 14.94 -13.37 -2.64
N VAL A 356 14.17 -12.90 -1.66
CA VAL A 356 14.19 -13.40 -0.27
C VAL A 356 12.77 -13.84 0.12
N LYS A 357 12.66 -15.05 0.67
CA LYS A 357 11.38 -15.63 1.09
C LYS A 357 11.54 -16.38 2.42
N ASN A 358 10.66 -16.12 3.39
CA ASN A 358 10.64 -16.83 4.68
C ASN A 358 12.03 -16.99 5.29
N SER A 359 12.79 -15.89 5.36
CA SER A 359 14.20 -15.91 5.70
C SER A 359 14.60 -14.68 6.51
N GLU A 360 15.62 -14.89 7.37
CA GLU A 360 16.18 -13.84 8.20
C GLU A 360 17.58 -13.47 7.69
N VAL A 361 17.81 -12.19 7.44
CA VAL A 361 19.11 -11.62 7.08
C VAL A 361 19.59 -10.78 8.26
N GLY A 362 20.60 -11.29 8.96
CA GLY A 362 21.11 -10.75 10.23
C GLY A 362 21.74 -9.36 10.12
N PRO A 363 22.03 -8.72 11.26
CA PRO A 363 22.58 -7.36 11.29
C PRO A 363 23.86 -7.21 10.46
N GLY A 364 23.84 -6.24 9.52
CA GLY A 364 24.98 -5.97 8.64
C GLY A 364 25.34 -7.08 7.65
N ALA A 365 24.56 -8.15 7.57
CA ALA A 365 24.74 -9.22 6.58
C ALA A 365 24.40 -8.73 5.17
N LYS A 366 25.02 -9.34 4.15
CA LYS A 366 24.91 -8.88 2.76
C LYS A 366 24.56 -10.03 1.82
N VAL A 367 23.52 -9.81 1.01
CA VAL A 367 23.13 -10.64 -0.13
C VAL A 367 23.09 -9.72 -1.36
N PRO A 368 24.24 -9.39 -1.96
CA PRO A 368 24.34 -8.23 -2.84
C PRO A 368 23.84 -8.43 -4.27
N HIS A 369 23.85 -9.67 -4.81
CA HIS A 369 23.60 -9.86 -6.25
C HIS A 369 23.02 -11.22 -6.60
N LEU A 370 22.04 -11.26 -7.53
CA LEU A 370 21.65 -12.42 -8.34
C LEU A 370 21.37 -13.70 -7.53
N SER A 371 20.81 -13.59 -6.33
CA SER A 371 20.67 -14.73 -5.41
C SER A 371 19.22 -15.03 -5.08
N TYR A 372 18.92 -16.31 -4.84
CA TYR A 372 17.70 -16.76 -4.24
C TYR A 372 17.95 -17.22 -2.80
N VAL A 373 17.28 -16.61 -1.84
CA VAL A 373 17.34 -16.93 -0.41
C VAL A 373 15.96 -17.40 0.05
N GLY A 374 15.78 -18.69 0.19
CA GLY A 374 14.52 -19.29 0.63
C GLY A 374 14.71 -20.16 1.88
N ASP A 375 13.80 -19.97 2.87
CA ASP A 375 13.78 -20.75 4.11
C ASP A 375 15.17 -20.78 4.80
N ALA A 376 15.78 -19.61 5.01
CA ALA A 376 17.14 -19.50 5.51
C ALA A 376 17.28 -18.57 6.73
N THR A 377 18.35 -18.79 7.50
CA THR A 377 18.84 -17.84 8.51
C THR A 377 20.26 -17.46 8.14
N ILE A 378 20.54 -16.17 7.91
CA ILE A 378 21.84 -15.62 7.60
C ILE A 378 22.32 -14.80 8.81
N GLY A 379 23.41 -15.22 9.44
CA GLY A 379 23.96 -14.60 10.63
C GLY A 379 24.52 -13.20 10.39
N ALA A 380 24.76 -12.48 11.48
CA ALA A 380 25.28 -11.11 11.44
C ALA A 380 26.58 -11.03 10.62
N LYS A 381 26.73 -9.95 9.82
CA LYS A 381 27.92 -9.67 9.00
C LYS A 381 28.32 -10.76 8.00
N ALA A 382 27.51 -11.81 7.82
CA ALA A 382 27.76 -12.80 6.78
C ALA A 382 27.67 -12.18 5.39
N ASN A 383 28.46 -12.69 4.45
CA ASN A 383 28.46 -12.23 3.06
C ASN A 383 28.13 -13.36 2.12
N ILE A 384 27.05 -13.21 1.39
CA ILE A 384 26.58 -14.17 0.39
C ILE A 384 27.06 -13.72 -0.99
N GLY A 385 27.88 -14.53 -1.65
CA GLY A 385 28.41 -14.24 -2.98
C GLY A 385 27.31 -14.18 -4.04
N ALA A 386 27.62 -13.53 -5.16
CA ALA A 386 26.71 -13.40 -6.29
C ALA A 386 26.28 -14.77 -6.84
N ALA A 387 25.05 -14.89 -7.31
CA ALA A 387 24.46 -16.12 -7.86
C ALA A 387 24.47 -17.31 -6.88
N THR A 388 24.37 -17.03 -5.58
CA THR A 388 24.18 -18.09 -4.58
C THR A 388 22.70 -18.48 -4.53
N ILE A 389 22.45 -19.80 -4.60
CA ILE A 389 21.12 -20.39 -4.52
C ILE A 389 20.98 -21.23 -3.25
N PHE A 390 20.00 -20.88 -2.43
CA PHE A 390 19.57 -21.69 -1.30
C PHE A 390 18.57 -22.73 -1.81
N VAL A 391 19.06 -23.97 -2.04
CA VAL A 391 18.24 -25.05 -2.58
C VAL A 391 17.40 -25.63 -1.45
N ASN A 392 16.27 -24.97 -1.17
CA ASN A 392 15.40 -25.24 -0.01
C ASN A 392 14.33 -26.31 -0.25
N TYR A 393 14.11 -26.78 -1.48
CA TYR A 393 13.06 -27.72 -1.83
C TYR A 393 13.63 -29.00 -2.46
N ASP A 394 13.34 -30.15 -1.85
CA ASP A 394 13.83 -31.45 -2.27
C ASP A 394 12.87 -32.22 -3.23
N GLY A 395 11.78 -31.55 -3.65
CA GLY A 395 10.73 -32.15 -4.45
C GLY A 395 9.48 -32.52 -3.63
N VAL A 396 9.60 -32.63 -2.31
CA VAL A 396 8.50 -32.99 -1.38
C VAL A 396 8.41 -31.99 -0.24
N HIS A 397 9.52 -31.69 0.42
CA HIS A 397 9.59 -30.85 1.63
C HIS A 397 10.47 -29.61 1.40
N LYS A 398 10.22 -28.59 2.19
CA LYS A 398 11.08 -27.42 2.29
C LYS A 398 11.96 -27.57 3.51
N ASN A 399 13.25 -27.40 3.30
CA ASN A 399 14.29 -27.53 4.32
C ASN A 399 15.01 -26.19 4.53
N ARG A 400 15.58 -26.00 5.71
CA ARG A 400 16.20 -24.72 6.11
C ARG A 400 17.70 -24.78 5.93
N THR A 401 18.31 -23.66 5.51
CA THR A 401 19.73 -23.43 5.49
C THR A 401 20.11 -22.43 6.58
N VAL A 402 21.20 -22.69 7.30
CA VAL A 402 21.75 -21.76 8.27
C VAL A 402 23.14 -21.32 7.81
N VAL A 403 23.37 -20.00 7.78
CA VAL A 403 24.69 -19.40 7.54
C VAL A 403 25.08 -18.62 8.78
N GLY A 404 26.17 -19.01 9.41
CA GLY A 404 26.64 -18.44 10.67
C GLY A 404 27.16 -17.00 10.56
N GLU A 405 27.35 -16.37 11.71
CA GLU A 405 27.91 -15.01 11.79
C GLU A 405 29.28 -14.92 11.09
N GLY A 406 29.49 -13.85 10.30
CA GLY A 406 30.74 -13.58 9.63
C GLY A 406 31.14 -14.60 8.56
N ALA A 407 30.32 -15.58 8.24
CA ALA A 407 30.59 -16.54 7.20
C ALA A 407 30.66 -15.88 5.82
N PHE A 408 31.53 -16.41 4.96
CA PHE A 408 31.70 -15.93 3.59
C PHE A 408 31.36 -17.04 2.60
N VAL A 409 30.27 -16.86 1.84
CA VAL A 409 29.87 -17.76 0.77
C VAL A 409 30.36 -17.21 -0.56
N GLY A 410 31.16 -17.99 -1.28
CA GLY A 410 31.68 -17.61 -2.61
C GLY A 410 30.59 -17.53 -3.65
N CYS A 411 30.88 -16.85 -4.75
CA CYS A 411 29.93 -16.70 -5.87
C CYS A 411 29.57 -18.04 -6.52
N ASP A 412 28.42 -18.11 -7.18
CA ASP A 412 27.95 -19.29 -7.93
C ASP A 412 27.94 -20.57 -7.06
N THR A 413 27.40 -20.43 -5.84
CA THR A 413 27.33 -21.51 -4.86
C THR A 413 25.88 -22.01 -4.71
N SER A 414 25.71 -23.32 -4.65
CA SER A 414 24.46 -23.97 -4.26
C SER A 414 24.54 -24.49 -2.83
N LEU A 415 23.70 -23.97 -1.93
CA LEU A 415 23.55 -24.49 -0.57
C LEU A 415 22.34 -25.44 -0.54
N ILE A 416 22.60 -26.75 -0.48
CA ILE A 416 21.57 -27.79 -0.59
C ILE A 416 21.05 -28.12 0.81
N ALA A 417 19.89 -27.56 1.12
CA ALA A 417 19.27 -27.72 2.44
C ALA A 417 18.75 -29.16 2.70
N PRO A 418 18.78 -29.65 3.97
CA PRO A 418 19.24 -28.93 5.15
C PRO A 418 20.77 -28.87 5.21
N VAL A 419 21.33 -27.68 5.45
CA VAL A 419 22.79 -27.50 5.57
C VAL A 419 23.12 -26.30 6.46
N GLU A 420 24.18 -26.41 7.24
CA GLU A 420 24.73 -25.33 8.06
C GLU A 420 26.15 -24.94 7.58
N VAL A 421 26.35 -23.64 7.33
CA VAL A 421 27.66 -23.03 7.16
C VAL A 421 28.02 -22.33 8.46
N GLY A 422 28.94 -22.86 9.21
CA GLY A 422 29.30 -22.41 10.56
C GLY A 422 29.82 -20.98 10.59
N ALA A 423 29.86 -20.40 11.78
CA ALA A 423 30.34 -19.03 11.98
C ALA A 423 31.80 -18.85 11.48
N GLY A 424 32.07 -17.77 10.75
CA GLY A 424 33.38 -17.47 10.17
C GLY A 424 33.87 -18.48 9.13
N ALA A 425 33.04 -19.45 8.71
CA ALA A 425 33.39 -20.40 7.68
C ALA A 425 33.39 -19.74 6.29
N TYR A 426 34.18 -20.33 5.39
CA TYR A 426 34.26 -19.92 3.99
C TYR A 426 33.72 -21.04 3.10
N VAL A 427 33.00 -20.65 2.05
CA VAL A 427 32.61 -21.55 0.96
C VAL A 427 33.29 -21.08 -0.31
N ALA A 428 34.04 -21.96 -0.98
CA ALA A 428 34.74 -21.63 -2.22
C ALA A 428 33.71 -21.40 -3.35
N ALA A 429 33.94 -20.40 -4.19
CA ALA A 429 33.10 -20.10 -5.33
C ALA A 429 32.91 -21.32 -6.26
N GLY A 430 31.71 -21.47 -6.85
CA GLY A 430 31.37 -22.59 -7.73
C GLY A 430 31.18 -23.92 -6.99
N SER A 431 30.84 -23.90 -5.69
CA SER A 431 30.67 -25.12 -4.88
C SER A 431 29.17 -25.49 -4.73
N ALA A 432 28.87 -26.81 -4.68
CA ALA A 432 27.57 -27.35 -4.28
C ALA A 432 27.74 -27.99 -2.88
N ILE A 433 27.23 -27.30 -1.85
CA ILE A 433 27.42 -27.70 -0.44
C ILE A 433 26.17 -28.46 0.02
N ALA A 434 26.36 -29.76 0.31
CA ALA A 434 25.30 -30.67 0.77
C ALA A 434 25.62 -31.28 2.16
N GLN A 435 26.69 -30.86 2.79
CA GLN A 435 27.09 -31.25 4.15
C GLN A 435 27.50 -29.99 4.91
N ASP A 436 27.33 -30.02 6.22
CA ASP A 436 27.66 -28.91 7.08
C ASP A 436 29.13 -28.51 6.95
N VAL A 437 29.40 -27.20 6.94
CA VAL A 437 30.76 -26.65 6.96
C VAL A 437 31.04 -26.17 8.38
N PRO A 438 31.98 -26.80 9.11
CA PRO A 438 32.28 -26.43 10.49
C PRO A 438 32.69 -24.96 10.64
N PRO A 439 32.53 -24.36 11.82
CA PRO A 439 33.00 -23.00 12.06
C PRO A 439 34.48 -22.79 11.70
N GLY A 440 34.75 -21.70 10.97
CA GLY A 440 36.12 -21.36 10.51
C GLY A 440 36.72 -22.27 9.43
N ALA A 441 35.95 -23.27 8.94
CA ALA A 441 36.43 -24.19 7.89
C ALA A 441 36.23 -23.62 6.48
N LEU A 442 36.91 -24.20 5.49
CA LEU A 442 36.67 -23.96 4.07
C LEU A 442 35.92 -25.15 3.46
N GLY A 443 34.68 -24.95 3.06
CA GLY A 443 33.90 -25.89 2.24
C GLY A 443 34.22 -25.70 0.76
N VAL A 444 34.62 -26.80 0.08
CA VAL A 444 34.91 -26.78 -1.36
C VAL A 444 34.53 -28.10 -2.01
N THR A 445 33.77 -28.05 -3.11
CA THR A 445 33.30 -29.26 -3.83
C THR A 445 33.55 -29.21 -5.33
N ARG A 446 34.31 -28.22 -5.82
CA ARG A 446 34.66 -28.10 -7.23
C ARG A 446 35.96 -28.86 -7.55
N ALA A 447 36.06 -29.39 -8.79
CA ALA A 447 37.30 -30.00 -9.27
C ALA A 447 38.43 -28.96 -9.38
N PRO A 448 39.73 -29.38 -9.18
CA PRO A 448 40.83 -28.52 -9.45
C PRO A 448 40.87 -27.99 -10.88
N GLN A 449 41.23 -26.74 -11.06
CA GLN A 449 41.37 -26.14 -12.39
C GLN A 449 42.48 -26.83 -13.18
N ARG A 450 42.19 -27.13 -14.45
CA ARG A 450 43.18 -27.65 -15.38
C ARG A 450 43.23 -26.75 -16.61
N ASN A 451 44.42 -26.17 -16.86
CA ASN A 451 44.66 -25.41 -18.07
C ASN A 451 45.16 -26.34 -19.17
N ILE A 452 44.60 -26.23 -20.35
CA ILE A 452 45.02 -26.98 -21.54
C ILE A 452 45.63 -25.97 -22.50
N GLU A 453 46.94 -25.83 -22.40
CA GLU A 453 47.71 -24.89 -23.21
C GLU A 453 47.59 -25.20 -24.70
N GLY A 454 47.53 -24.17 -25.53
CA GLY A 454 47.40 -24.30 -26.96
C GLY A 454 46.04 -24.86 -27.43
N TRP A 455 45.01 -24.99 -26.56
CA TRP A 455 43.73 -25.56 -26.90
C TRP A 455 43.06 -24.79 -28.05
N VAL A 456 43.07 -23.47 -28.00
CA VAL A 456 42.41 -22.61 -29.04
C VAL A 456 43.12 -22.79 -30.37
N ALA A 457 44.45 -22.83 -30.42
CA ALA A 457 45.20 -23.03 -31.65
C ALA A 457 44.87 -24.38 -32.28
N ARG A 458 44.73 -25.46 -31.47
CA ARG A 458 44.41 -26.80 -31.97
C ARG A 458 42.95 -27.03 -32.31
N LYS A 459 42.01 -26.45 -31.54
CA LYS A 459 40.58 -26.77 -31.66
C LYS A 459 39.76 -25.69 -32.34
N ARG A 460 40.31 -24.48 -32.50
CA ARG A 460 39.65 -23.32 -33.09
C ARG A 460 40.56 -22.51 -34.00
N PRO A 461 41.33 -23.15 -34.93
CA PRO A 461 42.24 -22.45 -35.80
C PRO A 461 41.46 -21.47 -36.71
N GLY A 462 42.11 -20.37 -37.09
CA GLY A 462 41.50 -19.37 -37.97
C GLY A 462 40.45 -18.44 -37.34
N THR A 463 40.17 -18.58 -36.02
CA THR A 463 39.25 -17.70 -35.33
C THR A 463 39.93 -16.44 -34.77
N VAL A 464 39.13 -15.42 -34.48
CA VAL A 464 39.58 -14.17 -33.82
C VAL A 464 40.31 -14.51 -32.51
N SER A 465 39.80 -15.48 -31.75
CA SER A 465 40.44 -15.91 -30.50
C SER A 465 41.83 -16.58 -30.71
N ALA A 466 42.00 -17.39 -31.78
CA ALA A 466 43.29 -17.98 -32.13
C ALA A 466 44.31 -16.88 -32.51
N ALA A 467 43.92 -15.92 -33.34
CA ALA A 467 44.80 -14.82 -33.68
C ALA A 467 45.14 -13.91 -32.49
N ALA A 468 44.19 -13.69 -31.58
CA ALA A 468 44.45 -12.93 -30.37
C ALA A 468 45.41 -13.65 -29.45
N ALA A 469 45.24 -14.97 -29.21
CA ALA A 469 46.12 -15.80 -28.39
C ALA A 469 47.55 -15.82 -28.97
N GLU A 470 47.69 -15.97 -30.27
CA GLU A 470 48.99 -15.96 -30.94
C GLU A 470 49.73 -14.62 -30.75
N ARG A 471 49.05 -13.50 -30.91
CA ARG A 471 49.63 -12.15 -30.66
C ARG A 471 50.06 -12.01 -29.18
N ALA A 472 49.25 -12.46 -28.26
CA ALA A 472 49.59 -12.38 -26.82
C ALA A 472 50.81 -13.23 -26.46
N LEU A 473 50.90 -14.46 -26.98
CA LEU A 473 52.05 -15.32 -26.78
C LEU A 473 53.37 -14.74 -27.38
N ARG A 474 53.32 -14.21 -28.58
CA ARG A 474 54.47 -13.53 -29.21
C ARG A 474 54.90 -12.28 -28.42
N ALA A 475 53.97 -11.51 -27.89
CA ALA A 475 54.27 -10.35 -27.07
C ALA A 475 54.97 -10.75 -25.74
N ALA A 476 54.55 -11.85 -25.12
CA ALA A 476 55.15 -12.39 -23.90
C ALA A 476 56.58 -12.94 -24.14
N GLU A 477 56.81 -13.61 -25.28
CA GLU A 477 58.13 -14.09 -25.68
C GLU A 477 59.09 -12.91 -25.98
N GLY A 478 58.60 -11.86 -26.66
CA GLY A 478 59.38 -10.63 -26.91
C GLY A 478 59.78 -9.89 -25.63
N ALA A 479 58.89 -9.84 -24.63
CA ALA A 479 59.18 -9.24 -23.33
C ALA A 479 60.23 -10.04 -22.51
N SER A 480 60.19 -11.37 -22.59
CA SER A 480 61.17 -12.25 -21.93
C SER A 480 62.54 -12.20 -22.57
N GLY A 481 62.62 -11.97 -23.93
CA GLY A 481 63.86 -11.85 -24.65
C GLY A 481 64.64 -10.54 -24.38
N VAL A 482 63.94 -9.46 -24.01
CA VAL A 482 64.57 -8.18 -23.66
C VAL A 482 65.14 -8.15 -22.26
N ALA A 483 64.62 -8.98 -21.30
CA ALA A 483 65.12 -9.08 -19.94
C ALA A 483 66.41 -9.92 -19.83
N GLY A 484 66.69 -10.77 -20.84
CA GLY A 484 67.88 -11.62 -20.87
C GLY A 484 69.14 -10.96 -21.44
N THR A 485 69.07 -9.77 -22.08
CA THR A 485 70.22 -9.08 -22.69
C THR A 485 70.76 -7.90 -21.88
N ALA A 486 70.25 -7.64 -20.68
CA ALA A 486 70.68 -6.54 -19.81
C ALA A 486 71.61 -6.95 -18.64
N SER A 487 71.95 -8.21 -18.53
CA SER A 487 72.78 -8.71 -17.39
C SER A 487 74.29 -8.94 -17.63
N ASP A 488 74.83 -8.57 -18.83
CA ASP A 488 76.20 -8.83 -19.17
C ASP A 488 77.09 -7.60 -19.43
N SER A 489 76.79 -6.46 -18.87
CA SER A 489 77.72 -5.33 -18.91
C SER A 489 77.54 -4.44 -17.67
N GLU A 490 78.22 -4.84 -16.57
CA GLU A 490 78.83 -3.95 -15.56
C GLU A 490 79.35 -4.74 -14.37
N ALA A 491 80.51 -5.36 -14.56
CA ALA A 491 81.38 -5.79 -13.50
C ALA A 491 82.74 -5.10 -13.74
N MET A 492 82.93 -3.91 -13.19
CA MET A 492 84.27 -3.48 -12.67
C MET A 492 84.15 -2.12 -12.00
N HIS A 493 84.79 -2.02 -10.85
CA HIS A 493 85.12 -0.84 -10.01
C HIS A 493 83.94 -0.32 -9.16
N GLY A 494 84.12 -0.16 -7.87
CA GLY A 494 85.14 -0.20 -6.88
C GLY A 494 84.62 0.32 -5.56
N GLN A 495 85.09 -0.33 -4.53
CA GLN A 495 85.34 0.11 -3.16
C GLN A 495 84.58 1.19 -2.42
N THR A 496 84.09 0.74 -1.25
CA THR A 496 84.09 1.41 0.08
C THR A 496 83.45 2.75 0.29
N GLU A 497 82.44 2.77 1.17
CA GLU A 497 82.54 3.37 2.52
C GLU A 497 81.26 3.19 3.35
N THR A 498 81.49 2.72 4.56
CA THR A 498 80.54 2.66 5.69
C THR A 498 80.20 4.05 6.20
N VAL A 499 79.00 4.20 6.76
CA VAL A 499 78.58 4.91 7.99
C VAL A 499 77.05 5.11 7.90
N GLY A 500 76.23 4.50 8.70
CA GLY A 500 75.86 4.89 10.05
C GLY A 500 74.60 5.73 10.11
N GLY A 501 73.58 5.23 10.75
CA GLY A 501 72.70 6.15 11.52
C GLY A 501 71.25 6.27 11.22
N THR A 502 70.47 5.63 12.06
CA THR A 502 69.26 6.15 12.77
C THR A 502 67.96 6.49 12.06
N SER A 503 66.97 5.70 12.44
CA SER A 503 65.64 6.12 13.01
C SER A 503 64.80 7.21 12.33
N GLY A 504 63.55 6.89 12.14
CA GLY A 504 62.50 7.90 11.98
C GLY A 504 61.18 7.36 11.45
N THR A 505 60.36 6.98 12.35
CA THR A 505 58.91 6.98 12.42
C THR A 505 58.12 7.90 11.45
N GLY A 506 56.90 7.48 11.11
CA GLY A 506 55.78 8.31 10.68
C GLY A 506 55.11 7.79 9.42
N ASP A 507 54.09 7.09 9.48
CA ASP A 507 52.66 7.44 9.69
C ASP A 507 51.95 8.06 8.47
N THR A 508 50.69 7.64 8.31
CA THR A 508 49.58 8.19 7.51
C THR A 508 49.53 7.76 6.03
N ALA A 509 48.50 7.00 5.68
CA ALA A 509 47.07 7.22 5.53
C ALA A 509 46.63 7.34 4.07
N THR A 510 45.45 6.81 3.80
CA THR A 510 44.44 7.08 2.75
C THR A 510 44.73 6.58 1.31
N GLU A 511 43.95 5.65 0.80
CA GLU A 511 42.55 5.72 0.32
C GLU A 511 41.90 4.33 0.30
#